data_3074f7bdbe60081e8f066bab53de6c35
#
_entry.id   3074f7bdbe60081e8f066bab53de6c35
#
_cell.length_a   1.000
_cell.length_b   1.000
_cell.length_c   1.000
_cell.angle_alpha   90.00
_cell.angle_beta   90.00
_cell.angle_gamma   90.00
#
_symmetry.space_group_name_H-M   'P 1'
#
loop_
_entity.id
_entity.type
_entity.pdbx_description
1 polymer ?
#
loop_
_entity_poly.entity_id
_entity_poly.type
_entity_poly.pdbx_seq_one_letter_code
_entity_poly.pdbx_strand_id
1 'polypeptide(L)'
;MAIVALLLTIATPRYLQSVERARESALRSSLLVMRDAIDRFAGDRGRYPDSLDELVASRYLRTLPEDPLTGRRDSWLQLAPPPDALVPGKLADVRSSAAGRGRDGGLYAEW
;
A
#
# COMPACT_ATOMS: atom_id res chain seq x y z
N MET A 1 14.56 14.06 39.07
CA MET A 1 13.71 14.83 38.14
C MET A 1 14.40 15.11 36.80
N ALA A 2 15.61 15.70 36.79
CA ALA A 2 16.32 16.02 35.54
C ALA A 2 16.64 14.80 34.67
N ILE A 3 16.94 13.64 35.26
CA ILE A 3 17.25 12.40 34.54
C ILE A 3 16.02 11.86 33.80
N VAL A 4 14.84 11.94 34.41
CA VAL A 4 13.58 11.48 33.79
C VAL A 4 13.22 12.35 32.58
N ALA A 5 13.38 13.66 32.70
CA ALA A 5 13.12 14.59 31.60
C ALA A 5 14.07 14.35 30.43
N LEU A 6 15.34 14.06 30.69
CA LEU A 6 16.35 13.75 29.67
C LEU A 6 16.03 12.44 28.93
N LEU A 7 15.61 11.41 29.65
CA LEU A 7 15.21 10.12 29.05
C LEU A 7 13.99 10.27 28.16
N LEU A 8 12.98 11.07 28.55
CA LEU A 8 11.79 11.34 27.73
C LEU A 8 12.17 12.09 26.45
N THR A 9 13.10 13.04 26.52
CA THR A 9 13.57 13.80 25.36
C THR A 9 14.26 12.90 24.33
N ILE A 10 15.00 11.89 24.77
CA ILE A 10 15.71 10.93 23.88
C ILE A 10 14.73 9.88 23.34
N ALA A 11 13.83 9.37 24.16
CA ALA A 11 12.91 8.28 23.81
C ALA A 11 11.87 8.69 22.76
N THR A 12 11.33 9.91 22.85
CA THR A 12 10.26 10.39 21.97
C THR A 12 10.67 10.41 20.49
N PRO A 13 11.81 10.98 20.07
CA PRO A 13 12.21 10.96 18.65
C PRO A 13 12.39 9.55 18.09
N ARG A 14 12.97 8.64 18.87
CA ARG A 14 13.14 7.24 18.44
C ARG A 14 11.80 6.52 18.26
N TYR A 15 10.86 6.78 19.14
CA TYR A 15 9.52 6.23 19.05
C TYR A 15 8.81 6.68 17.76
N LEU A 16 8.85 7.97 17.44
CA LEU A 16 8.26 8.51 16.23
C LEU A 16 8.89 7.94 14.97
N GLN A 17 10.21 7.78 14.93
CA GLN A 17 10.90 7.15 13.81
C GLN A 17 10.50 5.68 13.65
N SER A 18 10.33 4.96 14.75
CA SER A 18 9.88 3.56 14.73
C SER A 18 8.46 3.44 14.19
N VAL A 19 7.57 4.36 14.56
CA VAL A 19 6.20 4.42 14.05
C VAL A 19 6.18 4.68 12.54
N GLU A 20 6.98 5.61 12.05
CA GLU A 20 7.10 5.88 10.62
C GLU A 20 7.61 4.68 9.85
N ARG A 21 8.64 4.00 10.35
CA ARG A 21 9.15 2.77 9.73
C ARG A 21 8.09 1.70 9.66
N ALA A 22 7.32 1.54 10.73
CA ALA A 22 6.26 0.55 10.79
C ALA A 22 5.16 0.86 9.77
N ARG A 23 4.77 2.12 9.63
CA ARG A 23 3.77 2.55 8.65
C ARG A 23 4.24 2.32 7.22
N GLU A 24 5.47 2.69 6.92
CA GLU A 24 6.06 2.49 5.59
C GLU A 24 6.18 1.00 5.25
N SER A 25 6.61 0.18 6.21
CA SER A 25 6.70 -1.26 6.04
C SER A 25 5.31 -1.87 5.82
N ALA A 26 4.31 -1.43 6.57
CA ALA A 26 2.93 -1.87 6.41
C ALA A 26 2.37 -1.47 5.04
N LEU A 27 2.69 -0.26 4.56
CA LEU A 27 2.28 0.19 3.24
C LEU A 27 2.86 -0.71 2.14
N ARG A 28 4.15 -1.00 2.21
CA ARG A 28 4.81 -1.89 1.25
C ARG A 28 4.19 -3.28 1.26
N SER A 29 3.91 -3.82 2.44
CA SER A 29 3.26 -5.13 2.57
C SER A 29 1.88 -5.13 1.95
N SER A 30 1.08 -4.10 2.20
CA SER A 30 -0.26 -3.97 1.62
C SER A 30 -0.21 -3.89 0.10
N LEU A 31 0.72 -3.11 -0.45
CA LEU A 31 0.91 -3.00 -1.90
C LEU A 31 1.31 -4.34 -2.51
N LEU A 32 2.25 -5.07 -1.87
CA LEU A 32 2.68 -6.38 -2.36
C LEU A 32 1.54 -7.39 -2.37
N VAL A 33 0.73 -7.43 -1.33
CA VAL A 33 -0.42 -8.33 -1.23
C VAL A 33 -1.40 -8.07 -2.36
N MET A 34 -1.72 -6.81 -2.63
CA MET A 34 -2.66 -6.44 -3.69
C MET A 34 -2.07 -6.72 -5.07
N ARG A 35 -0.81 -6.39 -5.30
CA ARG A 35 -0.12 -6.63 -6.58
C ARG A 35 0.00 -8.12 -6.87
N ASP A 36 0.32 -8.92 -5.87
CA ASP A 36 0.37 -10.37 -6.00
C ASP A 36 -1.01 -10.95 -6.35
N ALA A 37 -2.07 -10.45 -5.72
CA ALA A 37 -3.44 -10.86 -6.02
C ALA A 37 -3.83 -10.50 -7.47
N ILE A 38 -3.46 -9.32 -7.95
CA ILE A 38 -3.68 -8.89 -9.33
C ILE A 38 -2.96 -9.85 -10.30
N ASP A 39 -1.71 -10.17 -10.03
CA ASP A 39 -0.90 -11.04 -10.88
C ASP A 39 -1.47 -12.46 -10.94
N ARG A 40 -1.90 -13.00 -9.80
CA ARG A 40 -2.54 -14.32 -9.73
C ARG A 40 -3.86 -14.33 -10.50
N PHE A 41 -4.67 -13.30 -10.35
CA PHE A 41 -5.93 -13.19 -11.07
C PHE A 41 -5.67 -13.16 -12.58
N ALA A 42 -4.73 -12.33 -13.02
CA ALA A 42 -4.38 -12.23 -14.43
C ALA A 42 -3.84 -13.56 -14.99
N GLY A 43 -3.01 -14.26 -14.23
CA GLY A 43 -2.49 -15.56 -14.61
C GLY A 43 -3.56 -16.62 -14.73
N ASP A 44 -4.55 -16.62 -13.83
CA ASP A 44 -5.63 -17.61 -13.81
C ASP A 44 -6.73 -17.32 -14.83
N ARG A 45 -7.05 -16.05 -15.04
CA ARG A 45 -8.20 -15.62 -15.84
C ARG A 45 -7.86 -15.11 -17.24
N GLY A 46 -6.58 -14.87 -17.54
CA GLY A 46 -6.15 -14.31 -18.83
C GLY A 46 -6.54 -12.84 -19.03
N ARG A 47 -6.96 -12.16 -17.98
CA ARG A 47 -7.31 -10.74 -17.98
C ARG A 47 -7.01 -10.13 -16.62
N TYR A 48 -6.84 -8.82 -16.58
CA TYR A 48 -6.78 -8.11 -15.31
C TYR A 48 -8.17 -8.00 -14.67
N PRO A 49 -8.28 -7.87 -13.34
CA PRO A 49 -9.57 -7.64 -12.70
C PRO A 49 -10.13 -6.26 -13.07
N ASP A 50 -11.44 -6.09 -12.91
CA ASP A 50 -12.09 -4.81 -13.16
C ASP A 50 -11.81 -3.80 -12.05
N SER A 51 -11.63 -4.28 -10.82
CA SER A 51 -11.39 -3.47 -9.64
C SER A 51 -10.79 -4.31 -8.52
N LEU A 52 -10.36 -3.64 -7.44
CA LEU A 52 -9.95 -4.33 -6.22
C LEU A 52 -11.10 -5.14 -5.61
N ASP A 53 -12.33 -4.67 -5.74
CA ASP A 53 -13.49 -5.39 -5.22
C ASP A 53 -13.67 -6.74 -5.90
N GLU A 54 -13.34 -6.87 -7.17
CA GLU A 54 -13.38 -8.15 -7.88
C GLU A 54 -12.40 -9.17 -7.28
N LEU A 55 -11.23 -8.71 -6.84
CA LEU A 55 -10.26 -9.57 -6.16
C LEU A 55 -10.81 -10.13 -4.86
N VAL A 56 -11.57 -9.34 -4.11
CA VAL A 56 -12.21 -9.79 -2.88
C VAL A 56 -13.35 -10.75 -3.22
N ALA A 57 -14.20 -10.41 -4.18
CA ALA A 57 -15.33 -11.26 -4.61
C ALA A 57 -14.87 -12.61 -5.14
N SER A 58 -13.73 -12.63 -5.85
CA SER A 58 -13.14 -13.84 -6.44
C SER A 58 -12.18 -14.57 -5.47
N ARG A 59 -12.06 -14.11 -4.24
CA ARG A 59 -11.27 -14.71 -3.16
C ARG A 59 -9.75 -14.70 -3.38
N TYR A 60 -9.23 -13.81 -4.20
CA TYR A 60 -7.80 -13.55 -4.29
C TYR A 60 -7.31 -12.70 -3.13
N LEU A 61 -8.21 -11.89 -2.55
CA LEU A 61 -8.01 -11.17 -1.29
C LEU A 61 -9.14 -11.52 -0.33
N ARG A 62 -8.84 -11.65 0.95
CA ARG A 62 -9.89 -11.82 1.96
C ARG A 62 -10.69 -10.54 2.15
N THR A 63 -9.99 -9.43 2.20
CA THR A 63 -10.55 -8.09 2.35
C THR A 63 -9.54 -7.10 1.77
N LEU A 64 -9.99 -5.90 1.44
CA LEU A 64 -9.08 -4.84 1.04
C LEU A 64 -8.21 -4.43 2.24
N PRO A 65 -6.87 -4.37 2.06
CA PRO A 65 -6.02 -3.88 3.12
C PRO A 65 -6.25 -2.41 3.39
N GLU A 66 -6.05 -2.02 4.63
CA GLU A 66 -6.08 -0.62 5.03
C GLU A 66 -4.77 0.05 4.64
N ASP A 67 -4.86 1.24 4.02
CA ASP A 67 -3.69 2.08 3.81
C ASP A 67 -3.27 2.66 5.16
N PRO A 68 -2.09 2.31 5.68
CA PRO A 68 -1.68 2.75 7.01
C PRO A 68 -1.44 4.26 7.11
N LEU A 69 -1.30 4.94 5.97
CA LEU A 69 -1.05 6.38 5.92
C LEU A 69 -2.34 7.18 5.84
N THR A 70 -3.36 6.68 5.14
CA THR A 70 -4.66 7.35 5.03
C THR A 70 -5.66 6.84 6.07
N GLY A 71 -5.43 5.65 6.63
CA GLY A 71 -6.35 4.99 7.54
C GLY A 71 -7.60 4.45 6.86
N ARG A 72 -7.62 4.34 5.53
CA ARG A 72 -8.79 3.94 4.75
C ARG A 72 -8.50 2.70 3.91
N ARG A 73 -9.56 1.96 3.59
CA ARG A 73 -9.50 0.79 2.71
C ARG A 73 -9.93 1.11 1.27
N ASP A 74 -10.62 2.23 1.09
CA ASP A 74 -11.21 2.66 -0.18
C ASP A 74 -10.44 3.78 -0.87
N SER A 75 -9.25 4.12 -0.36
CA SER A 75 -8.44 5.23 -0.87
C SER A 75 -7.33 4.80 -1.83
N TRP A 76 -7.23 3.53 -2.16
CA TRP A 76 -6.22 3.03 -3.09
C TRP A 76 -6.43 3.58 -4.49
N LEU A 77 -5.36 4.06 -5.13
CA LEU A 77 -5.40 4.45 -6.54
C LEU A 77 -5.29 3.21 -7.41
N GLN A 78 -6.28 3.00 -8.27
CA GLN A 78 -6.36 1.87 -9.17
C GLN A 78 -5.89 2.28 -10.55
N LEU A 79 -4.82 1.64 -11.04
CA LEU A 79 -4.17 2.02 -12.29
C LEU A 79 -4.50 1.02 -13.39
N ALA A 80 -4.89 1.57 -14.55
CA ALA A 80 -5.15 0.77 -15.73
C ALA A 80 -3.84 0.24 -16.34
N PRO A 81 -3.89 -0.89 -17.07
CA PRO A 81 -2.72 -1.35 -17.82
C PRO A 81 -2.35 -0.35 -18.91
N PRO A 82 -1.07 -0.32 -19.36
CA PRO A 82 -0.68 0.52 -20.48
C PRO A 82 -1.41 0.10 -21.76
N PRO A 83 -1.55 1.00 -22.76
CA PRO A 83 -2.28 0.70 -24.00
C PRO A 83 -1.72 -0.47 -24.79
N ASP A 84 -0.43 -0.77 -24.64
CA ASP A 84 0.27 -1.87 -25.31
C ASP A 84 0.33 -3.16 -24.49
N ALA A 85 -0.40 -3.23 -23.38
CA ALA A 85 -0.43 -4.43 -22.54
C ALA A 85 -0.96 -5.64 -23.32
N LEU A 86 -0.30 -6.77 -23.13
CA LEU A 86 -0.70 -8.03 -23.77
C LEU A 86 -1.96 -8.64 -23.15
N VAL A 87 -2.23 -8.31 -21.88
CA VAL A 87 -3.37 -8.81 -21.12
C VAL A 87 -4.41 -7.69 -21.01
N PRO A 88 -5.67 -7.94 -21.40
CA PRO A 88 -6.73 -6.94 -21.26
C PRO A 88 -7.21 -6.79 -19.81
N GLY A 89 -7.93 -5.72 -19.52
CA GLY A 89 -8.53 -5.47 -18.23
C GLY A 89 -8.40 -4.05 -17.77
N LYS A 90 -8.86 -3.77 -16.53
CA LYS A 90 -8.94 -2.42 -16.02
C LYS A 90 -7.96 -2.11 -14.90
N LEU A 91 -7.64 -3.11 -14.07
CA LEU A 91 -6.78 -2.91 -12.89
C LEU A 91 -5.48 -3.68 -13.06
N ALA A 92 -4.40 -2.98 -13.37
CA ALA A 92 -3.07 -3.60 -13.50
C ALA A 92 -2.16 -3.32 -12.31
N ASP A 93 -2.37 -2.23 -11.59
CA ASP A 93 -1.53 -1.84 -10.46
C ASP A 93 -2.32 -0.98 -9.46
N VAL A 94 -1.77 -0.84 -8.28
CA VAL A 94 -2.34 -0.01 -7.21
C VAL A 94 -1.26 0.86 -6.60
N ARG A 95 -1.68 2.02 -6.11
CA ARG A 95 -0.81 2.94 -5.37
C ARG A 95 -1.55 3.57 -4.22
N SER A 96 -0.79 4.03 -3.23
CA SER A 96 -1.36 4.79 -2.14
C SER A 96 -1.77 6.18 -2.62
N SER A 97 -2.89 6.70 -2.09
CA SER A 97 -3.29 8.08 -2.31
C SER A 97 -2.74 9.04 -1.24
N ALA A 98 -1.91 8.54 -0.33
CA ALA A 98 -1.34 9.35 0.74
C ALA A 98 -0.47 10.47 0.18
N ALA A 99 -0.62 11.66 0.76
CA ALA A 99 0.27 12.79 0.48
C ALA A 99 1.61 12.59 1.18
N GLY A 100 2.64 13.24 0.66
CA GLY A 100 3.94 13.25 1.31
C GLY A 100 4.94 12.28 0.73
N ARG A 101 6.08 12.22 1.38
CA ARG A 101 7.22 11.43 0.93
C ARG A 101 7.64 10.42 1.99
N GLY A 102 8.17 9.30 1.53
CA GLY A 102 8.82 8.34 2.40
C GLY A 102 10.16 8.86 2.91
N ARG A 103 10.76 8.13 3.82
CA ARG A 103 12.06 8.49 4.41
C ARG A 103 13.18 8.49 3.39
N ASP A 104 13.00 7.76 2.28
CA ASP A 104 13.93 7.73 1.15
C ASP A 104 13.76 8.91 0.17
N GLY A 105 12.79 9.80 0.43
CA GLY A 105 12.49 10.97 -0.40
C GLY A 105 11.49 10.72 -1.53
N GLY A 106 11.12 9.46 -1.80
CA GLY A 106 10.14 9.14 -2.82
C GLY A 106 8.70 9.42 -2.37
N LEU A 107 7.84 9.84 -3.30
CA LEU A 107 6.43 10.06 -2.99
C LEU A 107 5.74 8.73 -2.67
N TYR A 108 4.92 8.71 -1.63
CA TYR A 108 4.14 7.51 -1.29
C TYR A 108 3.24 7.07 -2.45
N ALA A 109 2.68 8.02 -3.19
CA ALA A 109 1.83 7.74 -4.34
C ALA A 109 2.58 7.13 -5.54
N GLU A 110 3.89 7.04 -5.47
CA GLU A 110 4.73 6.44 -6.51
C GLU A 110 5.30 5.07 -6.10
N TRP A 111 5.04 4.67 -4.87
CA TRP A 111 5.51 3.37 -4.38
C TRP A 111 4.72 2.25 -5.05
#